data_010e595318e7ec2dc6af88fda238decf
#
_entry.id   010e595318e7ec2dc6af88fda238decf
#
_cell.length_a   1.000
_cell.length_b   1.000
_cell.length_c   1.000
_cell.angle_alpha   90.00
_cell.angle_beta   90.00
_cell.angle_gamma   90.00
#
_symmetry.space_group_name_H-M   'P 1'
#
loop_
_entity.id
_entity.type
_entity.pdbx_description
1 polymer ?
#
loop_
_entity_poly.entity_id
_entity_poly.type
_entity_poly.pdbx_seq_one_letter_code
_entity_poly.pdbx_strand_id
1 'polypeptide(L)'
;MAPSLELFGKDNHAKRLITYAASFGNTTLDKLRHYGKADEVGSYLKQFDALSVRDKNSGRVVEALSGKEIIYHLDPVLAYDYMHECNQIPNLEKQEKYLIVYAYSGRISEDESKWIKEYAKKKGLKVYAIGGIQSCADKFIDCSPFEVLAYFKNADEVITDTFHGSIFSVITECKFTTLVRKSVG
;
A
#
# COMPACT_ATOMS: atom_id res chain seq x y z
N MET A 1 12.54 -13.80 -2.59
CA MET A 1 13.41 -12.61 -2.63
C MET A 1 13.86 -12.34 -1.20
N ALA A 2 15.17 -12.25 -0.94
CA ALA A 2 15.66 -11.92 0.39
C ALA A 2 15.28 -10.48 0.74
N PRO A 3 14.94 -10.16 2.00
CA PRO A 3 14.68 -8.79 2.40
C PRO A 3 15.94 -7.93 2.19
N SER A 4 15.76 -6.72 1.69
CA SER A 4 16.83 -5.74 1.61
C SER A 4 17.19 -5.30 3.03
N LEU A 5 18.41 -5.63 3.48
CA LEU A 5 18.85 -5.37 4.85
C LEU A 5 19.12 -3.89 5.12
N GLU A 6 19.30 -3.10 4.08
CA GLU A 6 19.43 -1.65 4.14
C GLU A 6 18.19 -1.02 4.77
N LEU A 7 16.99 -1.59 4.54
CA LEU A 7 15.75 -1.16 5.19
C LEU A 7 15.73 -1.41 6.71
N PHE A 8 16.63 -2.26 7.20
CA PHE A 8 16.82 -2.53 8.62
C PHE A 8 18.04 -1.79 9.21
N GLY A 9 18.57 -0.82 8.50
CA GLY A 9 19.70 0.00 8.96
C GLY A 9 21.07 -0.63 8.78
N LYS A 10 21.21 -1.64 7.90
CA LYS A 10 22.53 -2.14 7.52
C LYS A 10 23.36 -1.00 6.91
N ASP A 11 24.62 -0.92 7.29
CA ASP A 11 25.59 0.09 6.84
C ASP A 11 25.15 1.53 7.12
N ASN A 12 24.30 1.73 8.13
CA ASN A 12 23.83 3.06 8.55
C ASN A 12 24.86 3.75 9.44
N HIS A 13 25.07 5.06 9.23
CA HIS A 13 25.99 5.92 9.97
C HIS A 13 25.30 7.07 10.70
N ALA A 14 23.97 7.06 10.81
CA ALA A 14 23.22 8.10 11.52
C ALA A 14 23.47 8.01 13.04
N LYS A 15 23.48 9.17 13.72
CA LYS A 15 23.61 9.22 15.18
C LYS A 15 22.39 8.68 15.92
N ARG A 16 21.24 8.70 15.29
CA ARG A 16 19.97 8.14 15.76
C ARG A 16 19.27 7.42 14.64
N LEU A 17 18.74 6.26 14.95
CA LEU A 17 17.99 5.42 14.00
C LEU A 17 16.63 5.11 14.59
N ILE A 18 15.58 5.52 13.90
CA ILE A 18 14.19 5.29 14.31
C ILE A 18 13.38 4.73 13.16
N THR A 19 12.30 3.99 13.46
CA THR A 19 11.26 3.70 12.47
C THR A 19 10.01 4.53 12.75
N TYR A 20 9.30 4.91 11.69
CA TYR A 20 7.98 5.52 11.78
C TYR A 20 6.98 4.68 11.00
N ALA A 21 5.98 4.12 11.70
CA ALA A 21 4.90 3.34 11.11
C ALA A 21 5.36 2.23 10.15
N ALA A 22 6.50 1.58 10.46
CA ALA A 22 7.09 0.53 9.62
C ALA A 22 6.15 -0.68 9.49
N SER A 23 6.27 -1.42 8.39
CA SER A 23 5.47 -2.61 8.16
C SER A 23 6.30 -3.75 7.53
N PHE A 24 6.14 -4.93 8.07
CA PHE A 24 6.66 -6.18 7.51
C PHE A 24 5.72 -6.76 6.43
N GLY A 25 4.57 -6.13 6.20
CA GLY A 25 3.57 -6.61 5.24
C GLY A 25 3.17 -8.06 5.57
N ASN A 26 3.33 -8.95 4.58
CA ASN A 26 3.01 -10.37 4.73
C ASN A 26 4.16 -11.23 5.29
N THR A 27 5.27 -10.62 5.70
CA THR A 27 6.37 -11.32 6.33
C THR A 27 6.06 -11.54 7.81
N THR A 28 5.92 -12.79 8.21
CA THR A 28 5.68 -13.21 9.60
C THR A 28 6.97 -13.62 10.29
N LEU A 29 6.93 -13.70 11.63
CA LEU A 29 8.03 -14.22 12.42
C LEU A 29 8.40 -15.67 12.02
N ASP A 30 7.39 -16.49 11.74
CA ASP A 30 7.60 -17.88 11.33
C ASP A 30 8.27 -17.97 9.96
N LYS A 31 7.91 -17.10 9.02
CA LYS A 31 8.62 -17.00 7.72
C LYS A 31 10.09 -16.61 7.93
N LEU A 32 10.38 -15.61 8.77
CA LEU A 32 11.76 -15.21 9.06
C LEU A 32 12.57 -16.37 9.69
N ARG A 33 11.97 -17.12 10.61
CA ARG A 33 12.60 -18.31 11.21
C ARG A 33 12.82 -19.42 10.18
N HIS A 34 11.81 -19.73 9.37
CA HIS A 34 11.89 -20.75 8.33
C HIS A 34 13.03 -20.49 7.34
N TYR A 35 13.24 -19.22 6.97
CA TYR A 35 14.33 -18.82 6.06
C TYR A 35 15.65 -18.51 6.77
N GLY A 36 15.78 -18.75 8.07
CA GLY A 36 17.00 -18.51 8.86
C GLY A 36 17.39 -17.02 8.94
N LYS A 37 16.40 -16.10 8.81
CA LYS A 37 16.64 -14.64 8.78
C LYS A 37 16.26 -13.92 10.08
N ALA A 38 15.68 -14.64 11.05
CA ALA A 38 15.19 -14.03 12.27
C ALA A 38 16.31 -13.36 13.09
N ASP A 39 17.44 -14.06 13.31
CA ASP A 39 18.55 -13.55 14.11
C ASP A 39 19.23 -12.36 13.43
N GLU A 40 19.44 -12.44 12.12
CA GLU A 40 20.05 -11.37 11.34
C GLU A 40 19.18 -10.10 11.40
N VAL A 41 17.87 -10.20 11.12
CA VAL A 41 16.92 -9.08 11.23
C VAL A 41 16.86 -8.56 12.66
N GLY A 42 16.82 -9.46 13.65
CA GLY A 42 16.81 -9.08 15.06
C GLY A 42 18.04 -8.28 15.48
N SER A 43 19.23 -8.63 14.97
CA SER A 43 20.47 -7.90 15.26
C SER A 43 20.41 -6.44 14.76
N TYR A 44 19.82 -6.21 13.59
CA TYR A 44 19.61 -4.86 13.06
C TYR A 44 18.53 -4.10 13.83
N LEU A 45 17.38 -4.72 14.13
CA LEU A 45 16.31 -4.07 14.89
C LEU A 45 16.75 -3.58 16.26
N LYS A 46 17.66 -4.29 16.92
CA LYS A 46 18.23 -3.87 18.23
C LYS A 46 19.02 -2.58 18.15
N GLN A 47 19.52 -2.19 16.98
CA GLN A 47 20.29 -0.94 16.79
C GLN A 47 19.40 0.31 16.75
N PHE A 48 18.09 0.18 16.53
CA PHE A 48 17.19 1.32 16.51
C PHE A 48 17.00 1.93 17.90
N ASP A 49 17.02 3.25 17.99
CA ASP A 49 16.72 4.01 19.23
C ASP A 49 15.24 3.92 19.59
N ALA A 50 14.37 3.96 18.59
CA ALA A 50 12.92 3.79 18.74
C ALA A 50 12.33 3.01 17.58
N LEU A 51 11.36 2.17 17.87
CA LEU A 51 10.69 1.31 16.90
C LEU A 51 9.19 1.59 16.92
N SER A 52 8.66 2.02 15.77
CA SER A 52 7.22 2.13 15.60
C SER A 52 6.74 1.42 14.34
N VAL A 53 5.54 0.88 14.44
CA VAL A 53 4.89 0.08 13.39
C VAL A 53 3.45 0.53 13.19
N ARG A 54 2.84 0.13 12.05
CA ARG A 54 1.45 0.46 11.74
C ARG A 54 0.49 -0.73 11.81
N ASP A 55 0.99 -1.93 12.02
CA ASP A 55 0.16 -3.14 12.04
C ASP A 55 0.61 -4.15 13.10
N LYS A 56 -0.35 -4.99 13.53
CA LYS A 56 -0.13 -5.98 14.60
C LYS A 56 0.87 -7.06 14.23
N ASN A 57 0.96 -7.48 12.95
CA ASN A 57 1.94 -8.46 12.52
C ASN A 57 3.35 -7.91 12.70
N SER A 58 3.58 -6.71 12.22
CA SER A 58 4.87 -6.02 12.36
C SER A 58 5.25 -5.80 13.82
N GLY A 59 4.30 -5.42 14.68
CA GLY A 59 4.56 -5.29 16.12
C GLY A 59 5.04 -6.60 16.74
N ARG A 60 4.37 -7.72 16.49
CA ARG A 60 4.78 -9.05 16.97
C ARG A 60 6.18 -9.45 16.51
N VAL A 61 6.51 -9.19 15.24
CA VAL A 61 7.82 -9.48 14.68
C VAL A 61 8.90 -8.65 15.36
N VAL A 62 8.69 -7.33 15.45
CA VAL A 62 9.67 -6.40 16.02
C VAL A 62 9.86 -6.65 17.51
N GLU A 63 8.81 -6.83 18.29
CA GLU A 63 8.87 -7.15 19.71
C GLU A 63 9.64 -8.45 19.97
N ALA A 64 9.29 -9.52 19.24
CA ALA A 64 9.94 -10.83 19.41
C ALA A 64 11.43 -10.82 19.05
N LEU A 65 11.85 -10.02 18.06
CA LEU A 65 13.23 -10.00 17.57
C LEU A 65 14.11 -8.94 18.23
N SER A 66 13.54 -7.81 18.65
CA SER A 66 14.30 -6.72 19.28
C SER A 66 14.28 -6.77 20.81
N GLY A 67 13.21 -7.30 21.41
CA GLY A 67 12.92 -7.22 22.84
C GLY A 67 12.61 -5.80 23.34
N LYS A 68 12.32 -4.84 22.43
CA LYS A 68 12.01 -3.46 22.75
C LYS A 68 10.52 -3.21 22.78
N GLU A 69 10.10 -2.20 23.53
CA GLU A 69 8.74 -1.65 23.48
C GLU A 69 8.43 -1.09 22.10
N ILE A 70 7.22 -1.35 21.59
CA ILE A 70 6.79 -0.99 20.25
C ILE A 70 5.70 0.08 20.33
N ILE A 71 5.90 1.14 19.55
CA ILE A 71 4.91 2.21 19.41
C ILE A 71 4.08 1.94 18.15
N TYR A 72 2.75 2.05 18.26
CA TYR A 72 1.85 1.93 17.11
C TYR A 72 1.49 3.32 16.59
N HIS A 73 1.75 3.57 15.32
CA HIS A 73 1.36 4.80 14.64
C HIS A 73 0.43 4.51 13.46
N LEU A 74 -0.35 5.51 13.07
CA LEU A 74 -1.08 5.47 11.81
C LEU A 74 -0.10 5.47 10.63
N ASP A 75 -0.55 4.90 9.52
CA ASP A 75 0.15 5.06 8.24
C ASP A 75 0.35 6.55 7.94
N PRO A 76 1.53 6.99 7.46
CA PRO A 76 1.79 8.40 7.15
C PRO A 76 0.76 9.05 6.22
N VAL A 77 0.21 8.26 5.29
CA VAL A 77 -0.82 8.75 4.36
C VAL A 77 -2.14 9.06 5.07
N LEU A 78 -2.42 8.42 6.20
CA LEU A 78 -3.60 8.73 7.03
C LEU A 78 -3.33 9.85 8.06
N ALA A 79 -2.05 10.10 8.37
CA ALA A 79 -1.66 11.07 9.39
C ALA A 79 -1.61 12.52 8.88
N TYR A 80 -1.49 12.72 7.57
CA TYR A 80 -1.42 14.04 6.94
C TYR A 80 -2.66 14.31 6.08
N ASP A 81 -3.22 15.49 6.19
CA ASP A 81 -4.40 15.88 5.42
C ASP A 81 -4.03 16.33 4.00
N TYR A 82 -3.75 15.34 3.15
CA TYR A 82 -3.37 15.59 1.76
C TYR A 82 -4.41 16.40 0.99
N MET A 83 -5.68 16.22 1.29
CA MET A 83 -6.76 16.80 0.48
C MET A 83 -6.96 18.30 0.75
N HIS A 84 -6.60 18.77 1.95
CA HIS A 84 -6.76 20.17 2.34
C HIS A 84 -5.43 20.93 2.44
N GLU A 85 -4.35 20.25 2.80
CA GLU A 85 -3.06 20.89 3.07
C GLU A 85 -2.04 20.76 1.94
N CYS A 86 -2.21 19.77 1.03
CA CYS A 86 -1.26 19.53 -0.06
C CYS A 86 -1.64 20.31 -1.32
N ASN A 87 -0.87 21.35 -1.64
CA ASN A 87 -1.06 22.16 -2.85
C ASN A 87 -0.49 21.54 -4.12
N GLN A 88 0.13 20.35 -4.05
CA GLN A 88 0.71 19.65 -5.20
C GLN A 88 -0.30 18.73 -5.91
N ILE A 89 -1.47 18.52 -5.32
CA ILE A 89 -2.52 17.70 -5.95
C ILE A 89 -3.18 18.56 -7.05
N PRO A 90 -3.05 18.16 -8.33
CA PRO A 90 -3.61 18.96 -9.41
C PRO A 90 -5.13 18.87 -9.43
N ASN A 91 -5.76 19.94 -9.90
CA ASN A 91 -7.18 19.91 -10.19
C ASN A 91 -7.40 19.33 -11.59
N LEU A 92 -7.79 18.06 -11.67
CA LEU A 92 -8.08 17.40 -12.95
C LEU A 92 -9.54 17.61 -13.32
N GLU A 93 -9.77 18.08 -14.55
CA GLU A 93 -11.13 18.12 -15.11
C GLU A 93 -11.63 16.72 -15.41
N LYS A 94 -12.80 16.38 -14.87
CA LYS A 94 -13.46 15.10 -15.13
C LYS A 94 -14.12 15.12 -16.49
N GLN A 95 -13.53 14.46 -17.48
CA GLN A 95 -14.04 14.40 -18.85
C GLN A 95 -15.12 13.32 -19.06
N GLU A 96 -15.07 12.25 -18.26
CA GLU A 96 -15.99 11.11 -18.36
C GLU A 96 -16.16 10.42 -17.00
N LYS A 97 -17.18 9.59 -16.87
CA LYS A 97 -17.37 8.76 -15.68
C LYS A 97 -16.44 7.55 -15.73
N TYR A 98 -15.74 7.26 -14.63
CA TYR A 98 -14.80 6.15 -14.62
C TYR A 98 -14.68 5.46 -13.28
N LEU A 99 -14.30 4.19 -13.38
CA LEU A 99 -13.89 3.29 -12.30
C LEU A 99 -12.37 3.14 -12.34
N ILE A 100 -11.69 3.30 -11.23
CA ILE A 100 -10.26 2.98 -11.12
C ILE A 100 -10.09 1.53 -10.69
N VAL A 101 -9.19 0.81 -11.37
CA VAL A 101 -8.60 -0.44 -10.90
C VAL A 101 -7.17 -0.14 -10.47
N TYR A 102 -6.95 -0.09 -9.15
CA TYR A 102 -5.64 0.18 -8.56
C TYR A 102 -5.04 -1.12 -8.03
N ALA A 103 -4.17 -1.73 -8.84
CA ALA A 103 -3.55 -3.01 -8.53
C ALA A 103 -2.23 -3.18 -9.30
N TYR A 104 -1.32 -3.99 -8.75
CA TYR A 104 -0.11 -4.37 -9.50
C TYR A 104 -0.46 -5.24 -10.70
N SER A 105 0.35 -5.19 -11.75
CA SER A 105 0.19 -6.03 -12.95
C SER A 105 0.12 -7.52 -12.59
N GLY A 106 -0.82 -8.24 -13.22
CA GLY A 106 -0.97 -9.68 -13.05
C GLY A 106 -1.66 -10.12 -11.74
N ARG A 107 -2.16 -9.20 -10.92
CA ARG A 107 -2.86 -9.55 -9.68
C ARG A 107 -4.38 -9.66 -9.83
N ILE A 108 -4.95 -9.03 -10.83
CA ILE A 108 -6.37 -9.18 -11.18
C ILE A 108 -6.50 -10.38 -12.09
N SER A 109 -7.25 -11.39 -11.67
CA SER A 109 -7.48 -12.61 -12.45
C SER A 109 -8.34 -12.35 -13.70
N GLU A 110 -8.37 -13.32 -14.63
CA GLU A 110 -9.22 -13.21 -15.82
C GLU A 110 -10.70 -13.10 -15.48
N ASP A 111 -11.18 -13.86 -14.48
CA ASP A 111 -12.58 -13.83 -14.06
C ASP A 111 -12.92 -12.52 -13.37
N GLU A 112 -12.03 -11.98 -12.51
CA GLU A 112 -12.18 -10.64 -11.94
C GLU A 112 -12.19 -9.59 -13.03
N SER A 113 -11.33 -9.69 -14.03
CA SER A 113 -11.28 -8.78 -15.17
C SER A 113 -12.57 -8.78 -15.99
N LYS A 114 -13.14 -9.96 -16.25
CA LYS A 114 -14.45 -10.09 -16.93
C LYS A 114 -15.54 -9.43 -16.10
N TRP A 115 -15.62 -9.76 -14.83
CA TRP A 115 -16.60 -9.16 -13.91
C TRP A 115 -16.48 -7.65 -13.83
N ILE A 116 -15.26 -7.10 -13.71
CA ILE A 116 -15.02 -5.66 -13.67
C ILE A 116 -15.51 -4.98 -14.96
N LYS A 117 -15.22 -5.55 -16.13
CA LYS A 117 -15.70 -5.02 -17.42
C LYS A 117 -17.23 -4.99 -17.51
N GLU A 118 -17.88 -6.08 -17.14
CA GLU A 118 -19.34 -6.18 -17.15
C GLU A 118 -19.98 -5.20 -16.18
N TYR A 119 -19.41 -5.09 -14.97
CA TYR A 119 -19.86 -4.16 -13.96
C TYR A 119 -19.75 -2.70 -14.43
N ALA A 120 -18.58 -2.31 -14.95
CA ALA A 120 -18.34 -0.97 -15.46
C ALA A 120 -19.28 -0.64 -16.63
N LYS A 121 -19.47 -1.58 -17.59
CA LYS A 121 -20.40 -1.42 -18.71
C LYS A 121 -21.83 -1.20 -18.24
N LYS A 122 -22.30 -2.00 -17.26
CA LYS A 122 -23.65 -1.84 -16.68
C LYS A 122 -23.86 -0.50 -16.02
N LYS A 123 -22.79 0.09 -15.45
CA LYS A 123 -22.81 1.40 -14.78
C LYS A 123 -22.51 2.58 -15.73
N GLY A 124 -22.14 2.33 -16.98
CA GLY A 124 -21.73 3.38 -17.92
C GLY A 124 -20.39 4.02 -17.54
N LEU A 125 -19.48 3.26 -16.92
CA LEU A 125 -18.16 3.71 -16.47
C LEU A 125 -17.08 3.23 -17.44
N LYS A 126 -16.06 4.06 -17.67
CA LYS A 126 -14.78 3.63 -18.24
C LYS A 126 -13.93 2.99 -17.15
N VAL A 127 -13.06 2.07 -17.52
CA VAL A 127 -12.12 1.44 -16.59
C VAL A 127 -10.74 2.02 -16.78
N TYR A 128 -10.21 2.69 -15.76
CA TYR A 128 -8.86 3.22 -15.72
C TYR A 128 -7.98 2.35 -14.83
N ALA A 129 -6.86 1.86 -15.36
CA ALA A 129 -5.86 1.15 -14.56
C ALA A 129 -4.79 2.13 -14.09
N ILE A 130 -4.47 2.10 -12.80
CA ILE A 130 -3.38 2.86 -12.17
C ILE A 130 -2.52 1.89 -11.34
N GLY A 131 -1.21 2.07 -11.36
CA GLY A 131 -0.25 1.25 -10.60
C GLY A 131 0.15 -0.06 -11.27
N GLY A 132 -0.60 -0.53 -12.25
CA GLY A 132 -0.27 -1.70 -13.06
C GLY A 132 -1.22 -1.89 -14.22
N ILE A 133 -0.74 -2.48 -15.31
CA ILE A 133 -1.55 -2.77 -16.50
C ILE A 133 -2.57 -3.86 -16.16
N GLN A 134 -3.85 -3.64 -16.52
CA GLN A 134 -4.95 -4.55 -16.30
C GLN A 134 -5.70 -4.84 -17.59
N SER A 135 -6.01 -6.10 -17.86
CA SER A 135 -6.71 -6.53 -19.07
C SER A 135 -8.17 -6.03 -19.16
N CYS A 136 -8.74 -5.64 -18.04
CA CYS A 136 -10.07 -5.03 -17.98
C CYS A 136 -10.08 -3.54 -18.31
N ALA A 137 -8.93 -2.86 -18.36
CA ALA A 137 -8.89 -1.41 -18.49
C ALA A 137 -9.16 -0.93 -19.93
N ASP A 138 -9.89 0.18 -20.04
CA ASP A 138 -10.00 0.95 -21.26
C ASP A 138 -8.79 1.85 -21.46
N LYS A 139 -8.21 2.35 -20.35
CA LYS A 139 -7.01 3.20 -20.34
C LYS A 139 -6.06 2.80 -19.21
N PHE A 140 -4.78 2.81 -19.49
CA PHE A 140 -3.74 2.82 -18.45
C PHE A 140 -3.31 4.26 -18.22
N ILE A 141 -3.33 4.69 -16.96
CA ILE A 141 -2.97 6.05 -16.55
C ILE A 141 -1.59 6.00 -15.92
N ASP A 142 -0.62 6.57 -16.61
CA ASP A 142 0.71 6.84 -16.07
C ASP A 142 0.69 8.25 -15.46
N CYS A 143 0.89 8.34 -14.16
CA CYS A 143 0.73 9.59 -13.41
C CYS A 143 1.66 9.64 -12.19
N SER A 144 1.97 10.85 -11.77
CA SER A 144 2.74 11.10 -10.55
C SER A 144 1.94 10.73 -9.28
N PRO A 145 2.60 10.55 -8.13
CA PRO A 145 1.90 10.22 -6.87
C PRO A 145 0.78 11.20 -6.47
N PHE A 146 0.96 12.50 -6.75
CA PHE A 146 -0.07 13.50 -6.44
C PHE A 146 -1.24 13.48 -7.44
N GLU A 147 -0.96 13.16 -8.70
CA GLU A 147 -2.01 12.96 -9.70
C GLU A 147 -2.84 11.71 -9.39
N VAL A 148 -2.25 10.65 -8.79
CA VAL A 148 -3.02 9.49 -8.31
C VAL A 148 -4.15 9.95 -7.40
N LEU A 149 -3.88 10.80 -6.42
CA LEU A 149 -4.90 11.33 -5.50
C LEU A 149 -5.96 12.16 -6.23
N ALA A 150 -5.57 12.95 -7.23
CA ALA A 150 -6.50 13.70 -8.05
C ALA A 150 -7.41 12.78 -8.88
N TYR A 151 -6.88 11.69 -9.45
CA TYR A 151 -7.70 10.68 -10.13
C TYR A 151 -8.67 9.99 -9.16
N PHE A 152 -8.21 9.62 -7.96
CA PHE A 152 -9.06 8.98 -6.95
C PHE A 152 -10.20 9.92 -6.52
N LYS A 153 -9.91 11.20 -6.26
CA LYS A 153 -10.91 12.23 -5.91
C LYS A 153 -12.02 12.35 -6.94
N ASN A 154 -11.68 12.23 -8.23
CA ASN A 154 -12.60 12.38 -9.34
C ASN A 154 -13.26 11.06 -9.79
N ALA A 155 -12.82 9.91 -9.29
CA ALA A 155 -13.39 8.62 -9.67
C ALA A 155 -14.83 8.46 -9.15
N ASP A 156 -15.67 7.75 -9.92
CA ASP A 156 -16.99 7.35 -9.44
C ASP A 156 -16.89 6.17 -8.47
N GLU A 157 -15.95 5.26 -8.72
CA GLU A 157 -15.67 4.08 -7.86
C GLU A 157 -14.21 3.65 -8.02
N VAL A 158 -13.69 2.90 -7.02
CA VAL A 158 -12.37 2.28 -7.04
C VAL A 158 -12.48 0.80 -6.71
N ILE A 159 -11.78 -0.04 -7.45
CA ILE A 159 -11.53 -1.45 -7.11
C ILE A 159 -10.03 -1.60 -6.89
N THR A 160 -9.64 -2.14 -5.74
CA THR A 160 -8.24 -2.32 -5.40
C THR A 160 -8.00 -3.64 -4.66
N ASP A 161 -6.81 -4.20 -4.80
CA ASP A 161 -6.34 -5.31 -3.98
C ASP A 161 -5.14 -4.91 -3.12
N THR A 162 -4.88 -3.60 -3.00
CA THR A 162 -3.75 -3.05 -2.27
C THR A 162 -4.19 -2.29 -1.02
N PHE A 163 -3.31 -2.29 -0.02
CA PHE A 163 -3.51 -1.51 1.19
C PHE A 163 -3.63 0.00 0.89
N HIS A 164 -2.69 0.56 0.11
CA HIS A 164 -2.71 1.98 -0.20
C HIS A 164 -3.86 2.38 -1.13
N GLY A 165 -4.33 1.51 -2.02
CA GLY A 165 -5.52 1.80 -2.81
C GLY A 165 -6.76 2.00 -1.93
N SER A 166 -6.89 1.21 -0.86
CA SER A 166 -7.96 1.42 0.13
C SER A 166 -7.78 2.72 0.91
N ILE A 167 -6.54 3.04 1.33
CA ILE A 167 -6.25 4.29 2.04
C ILE A 167 -6.51 5.51 1.15
N PHE A 168 -6.05 5.51 -0.10
CA PHE A 168 -6.31 6.60 -1.04
C PHE A 168 -7.81 6.82 -1.26
N SER A 169 -8.59 5.73 -1.35
CA SER A 169 -10.04 5.83 -1.46
C SER A 169 -10.67 6.47 -0.21
N VAL A 170 -10.17 6.14 0.97
CA VAL A 170 -10.66 6.72 2.23
C VAL A 170 -10.36 8.22 2.30
N ILE A 171 -9.12 8.66 2.06
CA ILE A 171 -8.74 10.07 2.18
C ILE A 171 -9.34 10.96 1.08
N THR A 172 -9.72 10.38 -0.06
CA THR A 172 -10.41 11.08 -1.16
C THR A 172 -11.93 10.95 -1.11
N GLU A 173 -12.46 10.26 -0.09
CA GLU A 173 -13.90 9.99 0.09
C GLU A 173 -14.55 9.26 -1.11
N CYS A 174 -13.76 8.53 -1.89
CA CYS A 174 -14.23 7.79 -3.03
C CYS A 174 -14.86 6.45 -2.61
N LYS A 175 -15.94 6.05 -3.26
CA LYS A 175 -16.50 4.69 -3.09
C LYS A 175 -15.49 3.65 -3.55
N PHE A 176 -15.29 2.61 -2.75
CA PHE A 176 -14.34 1.56 -3.13
C PHE A 176 -14.73 0.15 -2.70
N THR A 177 -14.16 -0.80 -3.39
CA THR A 177 -14.19 -2.24 -3.07
C THR A 177 -12.77 -2.75 -2.96
N THR A 178 -12.43 -3.35 -1.82
CA THR A 178 -11.14 -4.01 -1.64
C THR A 178 -11.26 -5.50 -1.90
N LEU A 179 -10.50 -6.01 -2.87
CA LEU A 179 -10.36 -7.44 -3.15
C LEU A 179 -9.39 -8.05 -2.13
N VAL A 180 -9.94 -8.71 -1.12
CA VAL A 180 -9.12 -9.34 -0.07
C VAL A 180 -8.39 -10.55 -0.63
N ARG A 181 -7.07 -10.48 -0.66
CA ARG A 181 -6.21 -11.59 -1.10
C ARG A 181 -5.91 -12.52 0.07
N LYS A 182 -6.12 -13.82 -0.12
CA LYS A 182 -5.60 -14.81 0.82
C LYS A 182 -4.07 -14.77 0.72
N SER A 183 -3.38 -14.59 1.86
CA SER A 183 -1.93 -14.77 1.87
C SER A 183 -1.65 -16.24 1.53
N VAL A 184 -1.00 -16.47 0.40
CA VAL A 184 -0.41 -17.79 0.13
C VAL A 184 0.70 -17.95 1.15
N GLY A 185 0.52 -18.92 2.05
CA GLY A 185 1.42 -19.26 3.15
C GLY A 185 2.82 -19.64 2.68
#